data_b0d445adfa93a20d2ded8e4834089d90
#
_entry.id   b0d445adfa93a20d2ded8e4834089d90
#
_cell.length_a   1.000
_cell.length_b   1.000
_cell.length_c   1.000
_cell.angle_alpha   90.00
_cell.angle_beta   90.00
_cell.angle_gamma   90.00
#
_symmetry.space_group_name_H-M   'P 1'
#
loop_
_entity.id
_entity.type
_entity.pdbx_description
1 polymer ?
#
loop_
_entity_poly.entity_id
_entity_poly.type
_entity_poly.pdbx_seq_one_letter_code
_entity_poly.pdbx_strand_id
1 'polypeptide(L)'
;MSNETPKLSLPFIMPAQAQKHVTHNEAIELLDMIVQLTLDSAAAIAPPSLPSEGQSWALGASPTGAWAGQDGMIASWRGGGWLFVTPQEGWMAWCKDAADLKVRTGGAWQTLAAVVP
;
A
#
# COMPACT_ATOMS: atom_id res chain seq x y z
N MET A 1 3.97 18.56 -6.66
CA MET A 1 3.30 17.79 -5.62
C MET A 1 1.81 18.06 -5.62
N SER A 2 1.01 17.05 -5.53
CA SER A 2 -0.45 17.19 -5.53
C SER A 2 -0.95 17.73 -4.18
N ASN A 3 -2.11 18.38 -4.20
CA ASN A 3 -2.79 18.83 -2.98
C ASN A 3 -3.77 17.78 -2.46
N GLU A 4 -3.81 16.61 -3.08
CA GLU A 4 -4.74 15.55 -2.71
C GLU A 4 -4.12 14.18 -2.94
N THR A 5 -4.70 13.14 -2.33
CA THR A 5 -4.19 11.78 -2.45
C THR A 5 -4.44 11.21 -3.84
N PRO A 6 -3.58 10.29 -4.32
CA PRO A 6 -3.64 9.84 -5.71
C PRO A 6 -4.84 8.96 -6.07
N LYS A 7 -5.44 8.25 -5.11
CA LYS A 7 -6.55 7.33 -5.41
C LYS A 7 -7.91 7.90 -5.10
N LEU A 8 -8.08 8.41 -3.89
CA LEU A 8 -9.39 8.88 -3.41
C LEU A 8 -9.54 10.39 -3.50
N SER A 9 -8.49 11.11 -3.91
CA SER A 9 -8.52 12.57 -4.01
C SER A 9 -8.87 13.23 -2.69
N LEU A 10 -8.38 12.66 -1.58
CA LEU A 10 -8.59 13.25 -0.26
C LEU A 10 -7.71 14.48 -0.14
N PRO A 11 -8.28 15.63 0.28
CA PRO A 11 -7.49 16.86 0.34
C PRO A 11 -6.52 16.86 1.50
N PHE A 12 -5.28 17.32 1.23
CA PHE A 12 -4.29 17.53 2.26
C PHE A 12 -4.52 18.87 2.94
N ILE A 13 -4.13 18.96 4.22
CA ILE A 13 -4.06 20.24 4.92
C ILE A 13 -2.78 20.95 4.48
N MET A 14 -2.89 22.23 4.16
CA MET A 14 -1.75 23.03 3.74
C MET A 14 -0.82 23.32 4.94
N PRO A 15 0.49 23.58 4.68
CA PRO A 15 1.49 23.67 5.75
C PRO A 15 1.33 24.82 6.76
N ALA A 16 0.34 25.68 6.59
CA ALA A 16 0.14 26.85 7.47
C ALA A 16 -0.44 26.46 8.84
N GLN A 17 -0.70 25.19 9.10
CA GLN A 17 -1.45 24.73 10.28
C GLN A 17 -0.53 24.16 11.37
N ALA A 18 0.55 24.81 11.70
CA ALA A 18 1.40 24.50 12.85
C ALA A 18 1.59 23.00 13.10
N GLN A 19 2.06 22.27 12.09
CA GLN A 19 2.36 20.83 12.12
C GLN A 19 1.14 19.89 12.15
N LYS A 20 -0.06 20.39 12.30
CA LYS A 20 -1.25 19.54 12.21
C LYS A 20 -1.36 18.88 10.84
N HIS A 21 -0.86 19.56 9.80
CA HIS A 21 -0.88 19.03 8.44
C HIS A 21 -0.08 17.72 8.31
N VAL A 22 1.01 17.55 9.06
CA VAL A 22 1.84 16.35 8.98
C VAL A 22 1.05 15.14 9.44
N THR A 23 0.49 15.19 10.64
CA THR A 23 -0.26 14.06 11.20
C THR A 23 -1.52 13.76 10.38
N HIS A 24 -2.25 14.80 9.99
CA HIS A 24 -3.47 14.63 9.19
C HIS A 24 -3.14 14.02 7.83
N ASN A 25 -2.11 14.54 7.17
CA ASN A 25 -1.78 14.10 5.82
C ASN A 25 -1.21 12.67 5.82
N GLU A 26 -0.48 12.28 6.87
CA GLU A 26 -0.06 10.90 7.04
C GLU A 26 -1.27 9.97 7.18
N ALA A 27 -2.26 10.39 7.97
CA ALA A 27 -3.46 9.59 8.18
C ALA A 27 -4.24 9.38 6.89
N ILE A 28 -4.43 10.44 6.10
CA ILE A 28 -5.19 10.29 4.86
C ILE A 28 -4.41 9.57 3.76
N GLU A 29 -3.08 9.61 3.78
CA GLU A 29 -2.29 8.78 2.89
C GLU A 29 -2.47 7.30 3.21
N LEU A 30 -2.49 6.95 4.50
CA LEU A 30 -2.76 5.58 4.92
C LEU A 30 -4.16 5.14 4.50
N LEU A 31 -5.16 5.98 4.70
CA LEU A 31 -6.53 5.67 4.27
C LEU A 31 -6.60 5.46 2.76
N ASP A 32 -5.98 6.36 2.01
CA ASP A 32 -5.97 6.27 0.55
C ASP A 32 -5.32 4.96 0.09
N MET A 33 -4.32 4.49 0.82
CA MET A 33 -3.60 3.27 0.49
C MET A 33 -4.45 2.02 0.74
N ILE A 34 -5.18 1.97 1.85
CA ILE A 34 -5.86 0.74 2.28
C ILE A 34 -7.34 0.66 1.92
N VAL A 35 -8.01 1.79 1.72
CA VAL A 35 -9.40 1.78 1.27
C VAL A 35 -9.42 1.35 -0.20
N GLN A 36 -10.20 0.31 -0.53
CA GLN A 36 -10.21 -0.30 -1.85
C GLN A 36 -8.78 -0.68 -2.29
N LEU A 37 -8.09 -1.41 -1.43
CA LEU A 37 -6.68 -1.75 -1.63
C LEU A 37 -6.46 -2.50 -2.95
N THR A 38 -5.53 -1.98 -3.75
CA THR A 38 -5.15 -2.58 -5.02
C THR A 38 -3.64 -2.78 -5.03
N LEU A 39 -3.21 -4.00 -5.32
CA LEU A 39 -1.79 -4.36 -5.34
C LEU A 39 -1.37 -4.62 -6.78
N ASP A 40 -0.20 -4.10 -7.17
CA ASP A 40 0.36 -4.44 -8.47
C ASP A 40 0.83 -5.89 -8.50
N SER A 41 1.33 -6.38 -7.36
CA SER A 41 1.73 -7.77 -7.17
C SER A 41 1.60 -8.15 -5.70
N ALA A 42 1.42 -9.43 -5.40
CA ALA A 42 1.22 -9.91 -4.04
C ALA A 42 2.45 -10.61 -3.44
N ALA A 43 3.56 -10.69 -4.15
CA ALA A 43 4.77 -11.36 -3.64
C ALA A 43 6.04 -10.73 -4.20
N ALA A 44 6.02 -9.41 -4.34
CA ALA A 44 7.15 -8.68 -4.91
C ALA A 44 8.32 -8.64 -3.94
N ILE A 45 9.55 -8.75 -4.46
CA ILE A 45 10.75 -8.72 -3.63
C ILE A 45 11.75 -7.65 -4.05
N ALA A 46 11.52 -6.97 -5.17
CA ALA A 46 12.41 -5.92 -5.64
C ALA A 46 11.59 -4.70 -6.06
N PRO A 47 11.92 -3.52 -5.54
CA PRO A 47 11.18 -2.32 -5.91
C PRO A 47 11.40 -1.95 -7.37
N PRO A 48 10.39 -1.40 -8.04
CA PRO A 48 10.56 -0.89 -9.40
C PRO A 48 11.47 0.34 -9.41
N SER A 49 12.16 0.56 -10.52
CA SER A 49 13.05 1.70 -10.63
C SER A 49 12.30 3.03 -10.81
N LEU A 50 11.11 2.99 -11.39
CA LEU A 50 10.32 4.19 -11.66
C LEU A 50 8.87 3.98 -11.22
N PRO A 51 8.61 3.94 -9.91
CA PRO A 51 7.25 3.77 -9.43
C PRO A 51 6.40 5.01 -9.70
N SER A 52 5.11 4.80 -9.89
CA SER A 52 4.15 5.88 -10.03
C SER A 52 3.45 6.14 -8.70
N GLU A 53 3.09 7.39 -8.48
CA GLU A 53 2.40 7.80 -7.26
C GLU A 53 1.14 6.97 -7.06
N GLY A 54 0.99 6.39 -5.87
CA GLY A 54 -0.17 5.59 -5.50
C GLY A 54 -0.07 4.10 -5.79
N GLN A 55 0.95 3.64 -6.52
CA GLN A 55 1.13 2.21 -6.73
C GLN A 55 1.47 1.51 -5.43
N SER A 56 0.99 0.27 -5.28
CA SER A 56 1.22 -0.53 -4.07
C SER A 56 1.59 -1.97 -4.42
N TRP A 57 2.42 -2.56 -3.57
CA TRP A 57 2.86 -3.95 -3.70
C TRP A 57 2.79 -4.63 -2.34
N ALA A 58 2.39 -5.89 -2.31
CA ALA A 58 2.57 -6.72 -1.13
C ALA A 58 3.92 -7.42 -1.24
N LEU A 59 4.76 -7.29 -0.22
CA LEU A 59 6.12 -7.78 -0.26
C LEU A 59 6.22 -9.22 0.19
N GLY A 60 7.07 -9.99 -0.47
CA GLY A 60 7.38 -11.35 -0.09
C GLY A 60 8.48 -11.40 0.97
N ALA A 61 9.14 -12.56 1.08
CA ALA A 61 10.25 -12.75 2.00
C ALA A 61 11.55 -12.18 1.43
N SER A 62 12.36 -11.61 2.30
CA SER A 62 13.69 -11.08 1.97
C SER A 62 13.68 -10.09 0.80
N PRO A 63 12.85 -9.04 0.86
CA PRO A 63 12.87 -8.03 -0.20
C PRO A 63 14.18 -7.26 -0.21
N THR A 64 14.50 -6.68 -1.35
CA THR A 64 15.79 -6.02 -1.59
C THR A 64 15.63 -4.52 -1.79
N GLY A 65 16.77 -3.81 -1.89
CA GLY A 65 16.81 -2.38 -2.16
C GLY A 65 16.12 -1.59 -1.07
N ALA A 66 15.31 -0.63 -1.47
CA ALA A 66 14.59 0.23 -0.52
C ALA A 66 13.56 -0.55 0.31
N TRP A 67 13.23 -1.77 -0.08
CA TRP A 67 12.28 -2.62 0.63
C TRP A 67 12.95 -3.57 1.62
N ALA A 68 14.27 -3.55 1.76
CA ALA A 68 15.00 -4.46 2.64
C ALA A 68 14.49 -4.33 4.09
N GLY A 69 14.23 -5.47 4.73
CA GLY A 69 13.73 -5.50 6.10
C GLY A 69 12.22 -5.32 6.24
N GLN A 70 11.50 -5.16 5.14
CA GLN A 70 10.06 -4.92 5.15
C GLN A 70 9.26 -6.16 4.72
N ASP A 71 9.74 -7.34 5.10
CA ASP A 71 9.09 -8.61 4.76
C ASP A 71 7.62 -8.58 5.13
N GLY A 72 6.76 -8.98 4.19
CA GLY A 72 5.33 -9.12 4.44
C GLY A 72 4.54 -7.84 4.55
N MET A 73 5.19 -6.68 4.40
CA MET A 73 4.52 -5.38 4.46
C MET A 73 3.84 -5.08 3.13
N ILE A 74 2.92 -4.10 3.14
CA ILE A 74 2.46 -3.47 1.92
C ILE A 74 3.29 -2.21 1.72
N ALA A 75 3.88 -2.05 0.54
CA ALA A 75 4.66 -0.86 0.18
C ALA A 75 3.90 -0.05 -0.84
N SER A 76 3.77 1.25 -0.63
CA SER A 76 3.12 2.15 -1.56
C SER A 76 4.04 3.35 -1.83
N TRP A 77 4.13 3.76 -3.09
CA TRP A 77 4.93 4.91 -3.48
C TRP A 77 4.09 6.18 -3.33
N ARG A 78 4.48 7.03 -2.38
CA ARG A 78 3.68 8.21 -2.05
C ARG A 78 4.58 9.38 -1.67
N GLY A 79 4.32 10.53 -2.29
CA GLY A 79 5.06 11.74 -1.99
C GLY A 79 6.55 11.64 -2.28
N GLY A 80 6.93 10.83 -3.25
CA GLY A 80 8.34 10.65 -3.61
C GLY A 80 9.09 9.69 -2.68
N GLY A 81 8.38 8.87 -1.91
CA GLY A 81 8.99 7.89 -1.01
C GLY A 81 8.12 6.66 -0.82
N TRP A 82 8.66 5.69 -0.08
CA TRP A 82 7.95 4.46 0.23
C TRP A 82 7.23 4.59 1.56
N LEU A 83 5.95 4.27 1.57
CA LEU A 83 5.15 4.16 2.79
C LEU A 83 4.85 2.68 2.99
N PHE A 84 5.15 2.16 4.19
CA PHE A 84 4.95 0.74 4.50
C PHE A 84 3.84 0.60 5.54
N VAL A 85 3.00 -0.43 5.37
CA VAL A 85 1.97 -0.74 6.34
C VAL A 85 1.89 -2.24 6.54
N THR A 86 1.68 -2.67 7.79
CA THR A 86 1.51 -4.08 8.11
C THR A 86 0.08 -4.49 7.80
N PRO A 87 -0.14 -5.42 6.87
CA PRO A 87 -1.49 -5.90 6.59
C PRO A 87 -2.03 -6.69 7.78
N GLN A 88 -3.31 -6.54 8.03
CA GLN A 88 -3.97 -7.21 9.15
C GLN A 88 -4.82 -8.37 8.64
N GLU A 89 -5.12 -9.30 9.54
CA GLU A 89 -5.99 -10.44 9.21
C GLU A 89 -7.33 -9.94 8.66
N GLY A 90 -7.75 -10.52 7.53
CA GLY A 90 -9.02 -10.19 6.92
C GLY A 90 -9.01 -9.05 5.92
N TRP A 91 -7.88 -8.35 5.78
CA TRP A 91 -7.80 -7.32 4.75
C TRP A 91 -7.91 -7.93 3.37
N MET A 92 -8.60 -7.25 2.47
CA MET A 92 -8.82 -7.72 1.10
C MET A 92 -8.17 -6.75 0.12
N ALA A 93 -7.69 -7.31 -1.00
CA ALA A 93 -7.02 -6.51 -2.02
C ALA A 93 -7.28 -7.11 -3.40
N TRP A 94 -7.45 -6.23 -4.38
CA TRP A 94 -7.42 -6.63 -5.78
C TRP A 94 -5.97 -6.70 -6.23
N CYS A 95 -5.55 -7.85 -6.72
CA CYS A 95 -4.18 -8.07 -7.20
C CYS A 95 -4.18 -7.98 -8.72
N LYS A 96 -3.53 -6.95 -9.26
CA LYS A 96 -3.60 -6.66 -10.69
C LYS A 96 -2.93 -7.71 -11.58
N ASP A 97 -1.74 -8.17 -11.20
CA ASP A 97 -1.01 -9.12 -12.05
C ASP A 97 -1.69 -10.49 -12.09
N ALA A 98 -2.32 -10.89 -11.00
CA ALA A 98 -3.06 -12.15 -10.94
C ALA A 98 -4.52 -11.99 -11.38
N ALA A 99 -5.01 -10.75 -11.49
CA ALA A 99 -6.39 -10.42 -11.83
C ALA A 99 -7.38 -11.16 -10.94
N ASP A 100 -7.13 -11.16 -9.62
CA ASP A 100 -8.03 -11.80 -8.67
C ASP A 100 -8.10 -11.01 -7.36
N LEU A 101 -9.11 -11.34 -6.56
CA LEU A 101 -9.29 -10.77 -5.23
C LEU A 101 -8.59 -11.67 -4.22
N LYS A 102 -7.74 -11.06 -3.38
CA LYS A 102 -7.01 -11.79 -2.36
C LYS A 102 -7.41 -11.31 -0.97
N VAL A 103 -7.23 -12.20 0.01
CA VAL A 103 -7.49 -11.90 1.41
C VAL A 103 -6.25 -12.23 2.22
N ARG A 104 -5.93 -11.40 3.19
CA ARG A 104 -4.82 -11.63 4.13
C ARG A 104 -5.32 -12.53 5.24
N THR A 105 -4.85 -13.77 5.26
CA THR A 105 -5.23 -14.72 6.30
C THR A 105 -4.10 -15.73 6.53
N GLY A 106 -3.88 -16.08 7.80
CA GLY A 106 -2.82 -17.00 8.17
C GLY A 106 -1.43 -16.48 7.85
N GLY A 107 -1.24 -15.17 7.82
CA GLY A 107 0.06 -14.56 7.53
C GLY A 107 0.42 -14.51 6.05
N ALA A 108 -0.53 -14.75 5.17
CA ALA A 108 -0.27 -14.76 3.72
C ALA A 108 -1.44 -14.17 2.94
N TRP A 109 -1.17 -13.71 1.73
CA TRP A 109 -2.20 -13.30 0.79
C TRP A 109 -2.68 -14.51 0.01
N GLN A 110 -3.95 -14.83 0.13
CA GLN A 110 -4.54 -15.99 -0.52
C GLN A 110 -5.69 -15.57 -1.42
N THR A 111 -5.87 -16.28 -2.52
CA THR A 111 -7.00 -16.03 -3.41
C THR A 111 -8.29 -16.27 -2.62
N LEU A 112 -9.20 -15.31 -2.67
CA LEU A 112 -10.44 -15.39 -1.88
C LEU A 112 -11.21 -16.68 -2.17
N ALA A 113 -11.31 -17.09 -3.42
CA ALA A 113 -12.00 -18.30 -3.81
C ALA A 113 -11.41 -19.57 -3.20
N ALA A 114 -10.13 -19.53 -2.77
CA ALA A 114 -9.47 -20.68 -2.18
C ALA A 114 -9.71 -20.82 -0.68
N VAL A 115 -10.19 -19.75 -0.01
CA VAL A 115 -10.38 -19.74 1.44
C VAL A 115 -11.83 -19.70 1.87
N VAL A 116 -12.75 -19.40 0.95
CA VAL A 116 -14.20 -19.44 1.25
C VAL A 116 -14.78 -20.74 0.69
N PRO A 117 -15.71 -21.38 1.43
CA PRO A 117 -16.32 -22.64 0.98
C PRO A 117 -17.24 -22.43 -0.22
#